data_a143be141d4b1d489bbfa2995125514d
#
_entry.id   a143be141d4b1d489bbfa2995125514d
#
_cell.length_a   1.000
_cell.length_b   1.000
_cell.length_c   1.000
_cell.angle_alpha   90.00
_cell.angle_beta   90.00
_cell.angle_gamma   90.00
#
_symmetry.space_group_name_H-M   'P 1'
#
loop_
_entity.id
_entity.type
_entity.pdbx_description
1 polymer ?
#
loop_
_entity_poly.entity_id
_entity_poly.type
_entity_poly.pdbx_seq_one_letter_code
_entity_poly.pdbx_strand_id
1 'polypeptide(L)'
;MTADTQIITGDALELIPTLEDESVALVVTSPPYPGQYGNTMTVGAWLDWTERWLTMIGYALTPTGVVVLNVAFKKKESGFFDNRIFDLTHAARHGLNLLDTYIYAKPNPPPNGALTYCDPPGWEFVFVLTNAARPQDVTFNPVRAPYSPKSTRKNGKLYSNMSAQSTDPHPGGARQTTLMLMSKSADQNRPSAKGISFPRALPERFIRQYTNPGDLVLDPFCGVGTTGRAAVELGRRFIGFELDAAEAEQARQWIAAAPPRLLLATE
;
A
#
# COMPACT_ATOMS: atom_id res chain seq x y z
N MET A 1 17.15 13.02 11.44
CA MET A 1 16.77 12.44 10.14
C MET A 1 17.84 12.80 9.15
N THR A 2 18.19 11.89 8.27
CA THR A 2 19.07 12.18 7.13
C THR A 2 18.31 13.08 6.14
N ALA A 3 19.03 13.78 5.25
CA ALA A 3 18.41 14.61 4.18
C ALA A 3 17.43 13.79 3.26
N ASP A 4 17.49 12.48 3.37
CA ASP A 4 16.74 11.53 2.55
C ASP A 4 15.37 11.13 3.14
N THR A 5 15.01 11.63 4.34
CA THR A 5 13.74 11.24 5.01
C THR A 5 13.10 12.46 5.65
N GLN A 6 11.86 12.76 5.26
CA GLN A 6 11.11 13.91 5.73
C GLN A 6 9.69 13.52 6.14
N ILE A 7 9.24 14.01 7.30
CA ILE A 7 7.85 13.98 7.72
C ILE A 7 7.38 15.43 7.88
N ILE A 8 6.45 15.83 7.04
CA ILE A 8 5.91 17.19 6.99
C ILE A 8 4.52 17.19 7.60
N THR A 9 4.29 18.03 8.60
CA THR A 9 2.97 18.18 9.21
C THR A 9 2.14 19.16 8.38
N GLY A 10 0.95 18.72 7.91
CA GLY A 10 0.06 19.56 7.12
C GLY A 10 -0.94 18.76 6.27
N ASP A 11 -1.79 19.50 5.57
CA ASP A 11 -2.78 18.91 4.68
C ASP A 11 -2.11 18.40 3.38
N ALA A 12 -2.40 17.17 3.02
CA ALA A 12 -1.86 16.54 1.81
C ALA A 12 -2.22 17.33 0.53
N LEU A 13 -3.42 17.91 0.44
CA LEU A 13 -3.83 18.73 -0.72
C LEU A 13 -3.02 20.01 -0.87
N GLU A 14 -2.47 20.54 0.23
CA GLU A 14 -1.60 21.72 0.21
C GLU A 14 -0.13 21.32 -0.03
N LEU A 15 0.28 20.14 0.47
CA LEU A 15 1.67 19.70 0.42
C LEU A 15 2.05 18.97 -0.87
N ILE A 16 1.13 18.18 -1.47
CA ILE A 16 1.42 17.48 -2.74
C ILE A 16 1.90 18.45 -3.84
N PRO A 17 1.28 19.62 -4.06
CA PRO A 17 1.74 20.57 -5.08
C PRO A 17 3.13 21.20 -4.81
N THR A 18 3.70 21.00 -3.64
CA THR A 18 5.05 21.50 -3.30
C THR A 18 6.16 20.51 -3.65
N LEU A 19 5.79 19.29 -4.05
CA LEU A 19 6.74 18.28 -4.51
C LEU A 19 7.32 18.71 -5.87
N GLU A 20 8.56 18.32 -6.10
CA GLU A 20 9.18 18.44 -7.42
C GLU A 20 8.47 17.50 -8.42
N ASP A 21 8.16 18.01 -9.60
CA ASP A 21 7.57 17.22 -10.67
C ASP A 21 8.47 16.01 -11.02
N GLU A 22 7.85 14.90 -11.36
CA GLU A 22 8.52 13.67 -11.80
C GLU A 22 9.58 13.14 -10.82
N SER A 23 9.44 13.42 -9.51
CA SER A 23 10.43 13.04 -8.48
C SER A 23 10.08 11.77 -7.71
N VAL A 24 8.81 11.40 -7.62
CA VAL A 24 8.30 10.28 -6.81
C VAL A 24 8.23 9.01 -7.64
N ALA A 25 8.98 7.97 -7.25
CA ALA A 25 8.93 6.68 -7.92
C ALA A 25 7.74 5.82 -7.45
N LEU A 26 7.35 5.94 -6.18
CA LEU A 26 6.28 5.13 -5.62
C LEU A 26 5.51 5.89 -4.53
N VAL A 27 4.18 5.82 -4.62
CA VAL A 27 3.28 6.17 -3.52
C VAL A 27 2.72 4.88 -2.93
N VAL A 28 2.77 4.71 -1.60
CA VAL A 28 2.06 3.61 -0.91
C VAL A 28 1.26 4.22 0.22
N THR A 29 -0.07 4.13 0.14
CA THR A 29 -0.93 4.83 1.08
C THR A 29 -2.27 4.15 1.31
N SER A 30 -2.88 4.51 2.45
CA SER A 30 -4.28 4.23 2.78
C SER A 30 -4.89 5.53 3.31
N PRO A 31 -5.65 6.28 2.49
CA PRO A 31 -6.21 7.55 2.91
C PRO A 31 -7.22 7.38 4.06
N PRO A 32 -7.47 8.42 4.87
CA PRO A 32 -8.48 8.36 5.94
C PRO A 32 -9.86 8.13 5.34
N TYR A 33 -10.56 7.06 5.77
CA TYR A 33 -11.89 6.72 5.27
C TYR A 33 -12.99 7.55 5.94
N PRO A 34 -14.16 7.69 5.29
CA PRO A 34 -15.36 8.25 5.93
C PRO A 34 -15.66 7.57 7.26
N GLY A 35 -15.93 8.38 8.29
CA GLY A 35 -16.19 7.90 9.66
C GLY A 35 -14.94 7.56 10.49
N GLN A 36 -13.74 7.80 9.96
CA GLN A 36 -12.49 7.65 10.70
C GLN A 36 -11.86 9.01 11.00
N TYR A 37 -11.16 9.15 12.13
CA TYR A 37 -10.44 10.39 12.52
C TYR A 37 -11.28 11.67 12.45
N GLY A 38 -12.58 11.58 12.73
CA GLY A 38 -13.50 12.73 12.59
C GLY A 38 -13.84 13.08 11.14
N ASN A 39 -13.45 12.28 10.16
CA ASN A 39 -13.84 12.47 8.76
C ASN A 39 -15.35 12.26 8.60
N THR A 40 -16.08 13.35 8.39
CA THR A 40 -17.54 13.38 8.21
C THR A 40 -17.97 13.35 6.75
N MET A 41 -17.04 13.19 5.81
CA MET A 41 -17.36 13.13 4.39
C MET A 41 -18.33 11.99 4.08
N THR A 42 -19.27 12.24 3.18
CA THR A 42 -20.00 11.14 2.51
C THR A 42 -19.03 10.33 1.66
N VAL A 43 -19.39 9.09 1.32
CA VAL A 43 -18.54 8.28 0.43
C VAL A 43 -18.32 8.96 -0.93
N GLY A 44 -19.34 9.65 -1.47
CA GLY A 44 -19.21 10.42 -2.71
C GLY A 44 -18.17 11.53 -2.61
N ALA A 45 -18.30 12.39 -1.59
CA ALA A 45 -17.36 13.48 -1.37
C ALA A 45 -15.93 12.98 -1.10
N TRP A 46 -15.78 11.81 -0.43
CA TRP A 46 -14.49 11.19 -0.20
C TRP A 46 -13.86 10.65 -1.51
N LEU A 47 -14.65 10.10 -2.41
CA LEU A 47 -14.19 9.68 -3.73
C LEU A 47 -13.71 10.89 -4.54
N ASP A 48 -14.50 11.98 -4.61
CA ASP A 48 -14.11 13.20 -5.30
C ASP A 48 -12.82 13.81 -4.71
N TRP A 49 -12.69 13.78 -3.39
CA TRP A 49 -11.48 14.22 -2.69
C TRP A 49 -10.29 13.30 -3.03
N THR A 50 -10.51 11.98 -3.10
CA THR A 50 -9.47 11.02 -3.45
C THR A 50 -8.98 11.23 -4.90
N GLU A 51 -9.89 11.46 -5.84
CA GLU A 51 -9.54 11.76 -7.23
C GLU A 51 -8.72 13.04 -7.37
N ARG A 52 -9.02 14.07 -6.56
CA ARG A 52 -8.26 15.32 -6.60
C ARG A 52 -6.80 15.12 -6.22
N TRP A 53 -6.50 14.46 -5.10
CA TRP A 53 -5.11 14.26 -4.73
C TRP A 53 -4.41 13.21 -5.61
N LEU A 54 -5.11 12.21 -6.16
CA LEU A 54 -4.55 11.30 -7.17
C LEU A 54 -4.12 12.06 -8.44
N THR A 55 -4.94 13.00 -8.90
CA THR A 55 -4.59 13.87 -10.03
C THR A 55 -3.33 14.69 -9.74
N MET A 56 -3.24 15.28 -8.55
CA MET A 56 -2.04 16.04 -8.14
C MET A 56 -0.79 15.15 -8.06
N ILE A 57 -0.93 13.93 -7.51
CA ILE A 57 0.15 12.94 -7.45
C ILE A 57 0.67 12.58 -8.84
N GLY A 58 -0.20 12.56 -9.85
CA GLY A 58 0.18 12.27 -11.24
C GLY A 58 1.29 13.19 -11.76
N TYR A 59 1.35 14.45 -11.32
CA TYR A 59 2.43 15.38 -11.69
C TYR A 59 3.74 15.10 -10.94
N ALA A 60 3.66 14.72 -9.67
CA ALA A 60 4.83 14.41 -8.86
C ALA A 60 5.44 13.03 -9.19
N LEU A 61 4.67 12.11 -9.77
CA LEU A 61 5.17 10.79 -10.16
C LEU A 61 6.18 10.88 -11.31
N THR A 62 7.24 10.10 -11.23
CA THR A 62 8.10 9.85 -12.40
C THR A 62 7.26 9.28 -13.56
N PRO A 63 7.73 9.36 -14.83
CA PRO A 63 6.99 8.82 -15.98
C PRO A 63 6.62 7.33 -15.88
N THR A 64 7.33 6.58 -15.02
CA THR A 64 7.10 5.16 -14.74
C THR A 64 6.66 4.92 -13.28
N GLY A 65 6.30 5.99 -12.59
CA GLY A 65 5.91 5.96 -11.18
C GLY A 65 4.62 5.19 -10.92
N VAL A 66 4.48 4.70 -9.71
CA VAL A 66 3.38 3.83 -9.28
C VAL A 66 2.70 4.36 -8.03
N VAL A 67 1.38 4.28 -7.99
CA VAL A 67 0.56 4.50 -6.78
C VAL A 67 -0.02 3.18 -6.32
N VAL A 68 0.26 2.81 -5.08
CA VAL A 68 -0.35 1.67 -4.38
C VAL A 68 -1.37 2.21 -3.39
N LEU A 69 -2.63 2.06 -3.71
CA LEU A 69 -3.76 2.59 -2.97
C LEU A 69 -4.52 1.47 -2.25
N ASN A 70 -4.33 1.37 -0.93
CA ASN A 70 -5.09 0.42 -0.12
C ASN A 70 -6.43 1.02 0.27
N VAL A 71 -7.52 0.36 -0.07
CA VAL A 71 -8.89 0.84 0.15
C VAL A 71 -9.83 -0.27 0.61
N ALA A 72 -10.71 0.07 1.56
CA ALA A 72 -11.75 -0.83 2.05
C ALA A 72 -13.11 -0.42 1.48
N PHE A 73 -13.98 -1.39 1.28
CA PHE A 73 -15.38 -1.11 1.02
C PHE A 73 -16.02 -0.37 2.20
N LYS A 74 -16.78 0.66 1.89
CA LYS A 74 -17.62 1.38 2.84
C LYS A 74 -19.09 1.13 2.53
N LYS A 75 -19.91 1.11 3.58
CA LYS A 75 -21.35 1.01 3.44
C LYS A 75 -21.96 2.39 3.29
N LYS A 76 -22.99 2.49 2.44
CA LYS A 76 -23.91 3.61 2.39
C LYS A 76 -24.75 3.64 3.68
N GLU A 77 -25.42 4.74 3.97
CA GLU A 77 -26.38 4.84 5.06
C GLU A 77 -27.49 3.78 4.97
N SER A 78 -27.85 3.36 3.74
CA SER A 78 -28.77 2.26 3.47
C SER A 78 -28.28 0.87 3.89
N GLY A 79 -27.01 0.73 4.36
CA GLY A 79 -26.39 -0.53 4.73
C GLY A 79 -25.74 -1.31 3.58
N PHE A 80 -26.01 -0.95 2.31
CA PHE A 80 -25.36 -1.57 1.15
C PHE A 80 -23.92 -1.06 0.97
N PHE A 81 -23.05 -1.88 0.42
CA PHE A 81 -21.71 -1.45 0.03
C PHE A 81 -21.76 -0.43 -1.12
N ASP A 82 -20.87 0.56 -1.05
CA ASP A 82 -20.71 1.52 -2.12
C ASP A 82 -19.69 1.02 -3.13
N ASN A 83 -20.19 0.58 -4.28
CA ASN A 83 -19.35 0.04 -5.36
C ASN A 83 -18.61 1.11 -6.17
N ARG A 84 -18.91 2.40 -5.96
CA ARG A 84 -18.18 3.51 -6.62
C ARG A 84 -16.69 3.56 -6.26
N ILE A 85 -16.24 2.80 -5.26
CA ILE A 85 -14.80 2.63 -4.99
C ILE A 85 -14.03 2.15 -6.23
N PHE A 86 -14.68 1.43 -7.15
CA PHE A 86 -14.07 1.03 -8.42
C PHE A 86 -13.90 2.19 -9.39
N ASP A 87 -14.54 3.34 -9.18
CA ASP A 87 -14.32 4.54 -9.98
C ASP A 87 -12.87 5.01 -9.86
N LEU A 88 -12.20 4.72 -8.73
CA LEU A 88 -10.79 5.01 -8.52
C LEU A 88 -9.84 4.21 -9.43
N THR A 89 -10.35 3.21 -10.15
CA THR A 89 -9.57 2.44 -11.13
C THR A 89 -9.68 3.01 -12.56
N HIS A 90 -10.50 4.05 -12.75
CA HIS A 90 -10.73 4.63 -14.06
C HIS A 90 -9.79 5.80 -14.33
N ALA A 91 -8.83 5.62 -15.22
CA ALA A 91 -7.84 6.64 -15.59
C ALA A 91 -8.45 7.98 -16.04
N ALA A 92 -9.64 7.95 -16.65
CA ALA A 92 -10.35 9.16 -17.09
C ALA A 92 -10.67 10.14 -15.94
N ARG A 93 -10.63 9.69 -14.69
CA ARG A 93 -10.97 10.52 -13.51
C ARG A 93 -9.75 11.23 -12.90
N HIS A 94 -8.56 10.64 -13.00
CA HIS A 94 -7.34 11.18 -12.36
C HIS A 94 -6.06 11.02 -13.21
N GLY A 95 -6.17 10.52 -14.44
CA GLY A 95 -5.04 10.38 -15.37
C GLY A 95 -4.15 9.14 -15.18
N LEU A 96 -4.34 8.36 -14.11
CA LEU A 96 -3.51 7.18 -13.83
C LEU A 96 -4.18 5.89 -14.33
N ASN A 97 -3.43 5.05 -15.04
CA ASN A 97 -3.90 3.76 -15.53
C ASN A 97 -3.88 2.69 -14.43
N LEU A 98 -4.89 1.82 -14.39
CA LEU A 98 -4.87 0.64 -13.53
C LEU A 98 -3.84 -0.37 -14.07
N LEU A 99 -2.78 -0.62 -13.29
CA LEU A 99 -1.74 -1.61 -13.61
C LEU A 99 -2.10 -3.00 -13.10
N ASP A 100 -2.56 -3.09 -11.84
CA ASP A 100 -2.88 -4.36 -11.19
C ASP A 100 -3.85 -4.15 -10.01
N THR A 101 -4.43 -5.24 -9.52
CA THR A 101 -5.28 -5.25 -8.33
C THR A 101 -4.90 -6.41 -7.41
N TYR A 102 -4.66 -6.09 -6.14
CA TYR A 102 -4.34 -7.07 -5.10
C TYR A 102 -5.46 -7.11 -4.07
N ILE A 103 -5.59 -8.25 -3.40
CA ILE A 103 -6.46 -8.44 -2.25
C ILE A 103 -5.60 -8.58 -1.01
N TYR A 104 -5.73 -7.63 -0.08
CA TYR A 104 -5.15 -7.75 1.26
C TYR A 104 -6.15 -8.45 2.16
N ALA A 105 -5.94 -9.74 2.44
CA ALA A 105 -6.77 -10.55 3.31
C ALA A 105 -6.24 -10.54 4.75
N LYS A 106 -7.16 -10.34 5.71
CA LYS A 106 -6.91 -10.29 7.14
C LYS A 106 -7.26 -11.66 7.73
N PRO A 107 -6.30 -12.41 8.28
CA PRO A 107 -6.59 -13.75 8.84
C PRO A 107 -7.54 -13.70 10.04
N ASN A 108 -7.53 -12.59 10.79
CA ASN A 108 -8.40 -12.37 11.94
C ASN A 108 -9.10 -11.01 11.79
N PRO A 109 -10.17 -10.91 10.98
CA PRO A 109 -10.92 -9.67 10.87
C PRO A 109 -11.55 -9.32 12.23
N PRO A 110 -11.64 -8.03 12.60
CA PRO A 110 -12.32 -7.64 13.83
C PRO A 110 -13.77 -8.13 13.77
N PRO A 111 -14.35 -8.57 14.90
CA PRO A 111 -15.75 -8.94 14.94
C PRO A 111 -16.58 -7.71 14.57
N ASN A 112 -17.17 -7.72 13.40
CA ASN A 112 -18.23 -6.77 13.06
C ASN A 112 -19.46 -7.20 13.83
N GLY A 113 -19.94 -6.37 14.75
CA GLY A 113 -21.16 -6.64 15.51
C GLY A 113 -22.27 -7.13 14.57
N ALA A 114 -23.22 -7.85 15.09
CA ALA A 114 -24.27 -8.64 14.46
C ALA A 114 -24.73 -8.18 13.04
N LEU A 115 -23.91 -8.44 12.02
CA LEU A 115 -24.38 -8.38 10.64
C LEU A 115 -25.18 -9.67 10.41
N THR A 116 -26.49 -9.52 10.33
CA THR A 116 -27.42 -10.64 10.17
C THR A 116 -27.65 -11.04 8.70
N TYR A 117 -27.05 -10.32 7.75
CA TYR A 117 -27.33 -10.45 6.31
C TYR A 117 -26.09 -10.63 5.41
N CYS A 118 -24.87 -10.56 5.95
CA CYS A 118 -23.64 -10.85 5.21
C CYS A 118 -22.47 -11.15 6.16
N ASP A 119 -21.47 -11.85 5.65
CA ASP A 119 -20.22 -12.06 6.36
C ASP A 119 -19.41 -10.76 6.53
N PRO A 120 -18.63 -10.61 7.62
CA PRO A 120 -17.75 -9.46 7.78
C PRO A 120 -16.65 -9.45 6.71
N PRO A 121 -16.35 -8.30 6.08
CA PRO A 121 -15.29 -8.22 5.08
C PRO A 121 -13.92 -8.43 5.75
N GLY A 122 -13.33 -9.58 5.49
CA GLY A 122 -11.98 -9.94 5.97
C GLY A 122 -10.86 -9.47 5.05
N TRP A 123 -11.11 -8.54 4.12
CA TRP A 123 -10.16 -8.13 3.10
C TRP A 123 -10.36 -6.67 2.66
N GLU A 124 -9.34 -6.14 2.01
CA GLU A 124 -9.33 -4.81 1.38
C GLU A 124 -8.73 -4.91 -0.01
N PHE A 125 -9.12 -4.00 -0.91
CA PHE A 125 -8.46 -3.86 -2.20
C PHE A 125 -7.16 -3.08 -2.06
N VAL A 126 -6.19 -3.45 -2.90
CA VAL A 126 -5.00 -2.64 -3.15
C VAL A 126 -4.92 -2.41 -4.66
N PHE A 127 -5.31 -1.21 -5.09
CA PHE A 127 -5.20 -0.81 -6.48
C PHE A 127 -3.79 -0.33 -6.75
N VAL A 128 -3.21 -0.78 -7.86
CA VAL A 128 -1.91 -0.35 -8.35
C VAL A 128 -2.14 0.47 -9.60
N LEU A 129 -1.87 1.76 -9.49
CA LEU A 129 -2.07 2.74 -10.57
C LEU A 129 -0.72 3.25 -11.07
N THR A 130 -0.64 3.71 -12.32
CA THR A 130 0.61 4.24 -12.89
C THR A 130 0.32 5.27 -13.96
N ASN A 131 1.24 6.23 -14.14
CA ASN A 131 1.29 7.12 -15.30
C ASN A 131 2.09 6.56 -16.45
N ALA A 132 2.68 5.38 -16.35
CA ALA A 132 3.40 4.77 -17.47
C ALA A 132 2.50 4.58 -18.68
N ALA A 133 3.03 4.88 -19.86
CA ALA A 133 2.32 4.70 -21.11
C ALA A 133 2.08 3.22 -21.43
N ARG A 134 2.97 2.34 -20.97
CA ARG A 134 2.90 0.90 -21.17
C ARG A 134 3.28 0.15 -19.88
N PRO A 135 2.60 -0.96 -19.54
CA PRO A 135 2.89 -1.72 -18.32
C PRO A 135 4.35 -2.19 -18.19
N GLN A 136 5.00 -2.51 -19.31
CA GLN A 136 6.39 -2.97 -19.33
C GLN A 136 7.43 -1.89 -19.05
N ASP A 137 7.04 -0.61 -19.06
CA ASP A 137 7.95 0.49 -18.73
C ASP A 137 8.08 0.69 -17.22
N VAL A 138 7.14 0.14 -16.43
CA VAL A 138 7.17 0.22 -14.97
C VAL A 138 8.32 -0.61 -14.40
N THR A 139 9.05 -0.05 -13.45
CA THR A 139 10.02 -0.84 -12.65
C THR A 139 9.29 -1.98 -11.95
N PHE A 140 9.70 -3.22 -12.22
CA PHE A 140 9.09 -4.39 -11.63
C PHE A 140 10.14 -5.41 -11.19
N ASN A 141 10.34 -5.51 -9.87
CA ASN A 141 11.20 -6.49 -9.21
C ASN A 141 10.32 -7.59 -8.61
N PRO A 142 10.24 -8.80 -9.20
CA PRO A 142 9.34 -9.83 -8.71
C PRO A 142 9.67 -10.25 -7.28
N VAL A 143 8.77 -10.03 -6.33
CA VAL A 143 8.91 -10.56 -4.98
C VAL A 143 8.61 -12.06 -5.01
N ARG A 144 9.53 -12.86 -4.47
CA ARG A 144 9.46 -14.32 -4.48
C ARG A 144 9.36 -14.87 -3.07
N ALA A 145 8.79 -16.05 -2.95
CA ALA A 145 8.75 -16.82 -1.71
C ALA A 145 9.31 -18.22 -1.97
N PRO A 146 9.91 -18.85 -0.96
CA PRO A 146 10.34 -20.25 -1.08
C PRO A 146 9.20 -21.13 -1.61
N TYR A 147 9.51 -22.09 -2.46
CA TYR A 147 8.52 -23.06 -2.91
C TYR A 147 7.97 -23.81 -1.69
N SER A 148 6.63 -23.85 -1.57
CA SER A 148 6.01 -24.71 -0.58
C SER A 148 6.39 -26.16 -0.86
N PRO A 149 6.76 -26.98 0.16
CA PRO A 149 6.95 -28.39 -0.04
C PRO A 149 5.70 -28.97 -0.72
N LYS A 150 5.86 -29.77 -1.75
CA LYS A 150 4.74 -30.46 -2.39
C LYS A 150 3.99 -31.22 -1.30
N SER A 151 2.75 -30.87 -1.01
CA SER A 151 1.93 -31.66 -0.11
C SER A 151 1.72 -33.01 -0.78
N THR A 152 2.41 -34.03 -0.31
CA THR A 152 2.16 -35.42 -0.71
C THR A 152 0.83 -35.85 -0.10
N ARG A 153 -0.28 -35.54 -0.78
CA ARG A 153 -1.57 -36.14 -0.44
C ARG A 153 -1.60 -37.57 -0.98
N LYS A 154 -1.91 -38.50 -0.10
CA LYS A 154 -2.04 -39.93 -0.40
C LYS A 154 -3.13 -40.31 -1.42
N ASN A 155 -3.97 -39.41 -1.87
CA ASN A 155 -5.12 -39.64 -2.75
C ASN A 155 -5.18 -38.74 -3.99
N GLY A 156 -4.09 -38.48 -4.66
CA GLY A 156 -3.99 -38.15 -6.09
C GLY A 156 -4.90 -37.09 -6.74
N LYS A 157 -5.79 -36.42 -6.03
CA LYS A 157 -6.58 -35.32 -6.57
C LYS A 157 -6.23 -34.03 -5.85
N LEU A 158 -5.37 -33.27 -6.46
CA LEU A 158 -5.01 -31.94 -6.03
C LEU A 158 -5.72 -30.92 -6.93
N TYR A 159 -6.32 -29.93 -6.32
CA TYR A 159 -6.48 -28.62 -6.96
C TYR A 159 -5.10 -27.93 -7.03
N SER A 160 -4.18 -28.53 -7.77
CA SER A 160 -2.79 -28.08 -7.89
C SER A 160 -2.55 -27.16 -9.08
N ASN A 161 -3.61 -26.62 -9.67
CA ASN A 161 -3.47 -25.81 -10.88
C ASN A 161 -3.11 -24.34 -10.62
N MET A 162 -2.78 -23.97 -9.38
CA MET A 162 -2.29 -22.62 -9.09
C MET A 162 -0.76 -22.55 -8.86
N SER A 163 -0.05 -23.64 -8.90
CA SER A 163 1.40 -23.59 -9.04
C SER A 163 1.73 -23.70 -10.53
N ALA A 164 2.04 -22.59 -11.16
CA ALA A 164 2.70 -22.65 -12.45
C ALA A 164 3.85 -23.65 -12.32
N GLN A 165 3.77 -24.76 -13.03
CA GLN A 165 4.91 -25.64 -13.22
C GLN A 165 5.92 -24.83 -14.05
N SER A 166 6.73 -24.03 -13.38
CA SER A 166 7.92 -23.49 -14.01
C SER A 166 8.80 -24.70 -14.30
N THR A 167 9.02 -24.97 -15.57
CA THR A 167 9.94 -26.00 -16.05
C THR A 167 11.38 -25.66 -15.66
N ASP A 168 11.62 -24.44 -15.18
CA ASP A 168 12.90 -23.95 -14.70
C ASP A 168 12.70 -23.23 -13.33
N PRO A 169 12.92 -23.94 -12.21
CA PRO A 169 12.70 -23.39 -10.89
C PRO A 169 13.72 -22.27 -10.60
N HIS A 170 13.24 -21.04 -10.52
CA HIS A 170 14.09 -19.91 -10.13
C HIS A 170 14.64 -20.13 -8.71
N PRO A 171 15.95 -19.92 -8.46
CA PRO A 171 16.57 -20.20 -7.15
C PRO A 171 15.92 -19.43 -5.99
N GLY A 172 15.39 -18.23 -6.24
CA GLY A 172 14.64 -17.44 -5.24
C GLY A 172 13.20 -17.89 -4.97
N GLY A 173 12.70 -18.98 -5.60
CA GLY A 173 11.35 -19.48 -5.37
C GLY A 173 10.30 -18.95 -6.35
N ALA A 174 9.03 -19.19 -6.03
CA ALA A 174 7.88 -18.78 -6.83
C ALA A 174 7.56 -17.28 -6.66
N ARG A 175 7.04 -16.64 -7.72
CA ARG A 175 6.47 -15.30 -7.60
C ARG A 175 5.28 -15.32 -6.64
N GLN A 176 5.18 -14.31 -5.80
CA GLN A 176 4.01 -14.14 -4.94
C GLN A 176 2.79 -13.75 -5.79
N THR A 177 1.61 -14.20 -5.34
CA THR A 177 0.34 -13.91 -6.01
C THR A 177 -0.21 -12.55 -5.59
N THR A 178 -1.26 -12.09 -6.26
CA THR A 178 -2.00 -10.88 -5.92
C THR A 178 -2.90 -11.04 -4.68
N LEU A 179 -3.06 -12.25 -4.14
CA LEU A 179 -3.69 -12.48 -2.85
C LEU A 179 -2.65 -12.41 -1.74
N MET A 180 -2.80 -11.44 -0.85
CA MET A 180 -1.88 -11.18 0.26
C MET A 180 -2.57 -11.51 1.60
N LEU A 181 -2.09 -12.55 2.27
CA LEU A 181 -2.53 -12.89 3.62
C LEU A 181 -1.54 -12.30 4.62
N MET A 182 -1.92 -11.24 5.30
CA MET A 182 -1.03 -10.51 6.21
C MET A 182 -1.71 -10.21 7.55
N SER A 183 -0.97 -10.44 8.65
CA SER A 183 -1.44 -10.14 10.01
C SER A 183 -0.79 -8.86 10.54
N LYS A 184 -1.57 -8.04 11.25
CA LYS A 184 -1.06 -6.86 11.97
C LYS A 184 -0.20 -7.22 13.18
N SER A 185 -0.34 -8.43 13.73
CA SER A 185 0.36 -8.86 14.94
C SER A 185 1.87 -9.07 14.76
N ALA A 186 2.37 -9.08 13.54
CA ALA A 186 3.79 -9.26 13.26
C ALA A 186 4.67 -8.04 13.62
N ASP A 187 4.08 -6.89 13.95
CA ASP A 187 4.80 -5.62 14.15
C ASP A 187 4.66 -5.12 15.60
N GLN A 188 5.31 -5.83 16.53
CA GLN A 188 5.15 -5.62 17.97
C GLN A 188 5.69 -4.26 18.49
N ASN A 189 6.56 -3.59 17.75
CA ASN A 189 7.23 -2.34 18.14
C ASN A 189 6.68 -1.09 17.46
N ARG A 190 5.55 -1.21 16.77
CA ARG A 190 4.94 -0.07 16.11
C ARG A 190 4.27 0.86 17.12
N PRO A 191 4.42 2.19 17.01
CA PRO A 191 3.63 3.13 17.81
C PRO A 191 2.13 2.81 17.72
N SER A 192 1.40 3.00 18.82
CA SER A 192 -0.05 2.80 18.83
C SER A 192 -0.71 3.89 17.99
N ALA A 193 -0.80 3.65 16.69
CA ALA A 193 -1.75 4.38 15.87
C ALA A 193 -3.16 4.13 16.42
N LYS A 194 -4.09 5.04 16.21
CA LYS A 194 -5.52 4.88 16.55
C LYS A 194 -6.17 3.62 15.90
N GLY A 195 -5.39 2.56 15.75
CA GLY A 195 -5.82 1.21 15.32
C GLY A 195 -5.94 0.97 13.80
N ILE A 196 -5.67 1.96 12.96
CA ILE A 196 -6.11 1.96 11.56
C ILE A 196 -4.94 2.08 10.57
N SER A 197 -3.93 1.23 10.68
CA SER A 197 -2.91 1.14 9.64
C SER A 197 -2.76 -0.29 9.13
N PHE A 198 -2.29 -0.44 7.92
CA PHE A 198 -1.95 -1.73 7.35
C PHE A 198 -0.68 -2.32 8.02
N PRO A 199 -0.43 -3.64 7.94
CA PRO A 199 0.80 -4.25 8.42
C PRO A 199 2.01 -3.77 7.59
N ARG A 200 3.19 -3.68 8.21
CA ARG A 200 4.43 -3.25 7.56
C ARG A 200 4.80 -4.09 6.34
N ALA A 201 4.46 -5.36 6.35
CA ALA A 201 4.67 -6.27 5.22
C ALA A 201 3.99 -5.81 3.91
N LEU A 202 2.92 -4.99 4.00
CA LEU A 202 2.26 -4.45 2.82
C LEU A 202 3.15 -3.44 2.09
N PRO A 203 3.58 -2.31 2.70
CA PRO A 203 4.46 -1.38 2.02
C PRO A 203 5.82 -2.00 1.68
N GLU A 204 6.39 -2.87 2.51
CA GLU A 204 7.65 -3.58 2.19
C GLU A 204 7.56 -4.32 0.86
N ARG A 205 6.46 -5.04 0.63
CA ARG A 205 6.25 -5.76 -0.62
C ARG A 205 6.29 -4.84 -1.83
N PHE A 206 5.51 -3.76 -1.80
CA PHE A 206 5.37 -2.87 -2.95
C PHE A 206 6.60 -1.99 -3.17
N ILE A 207 7.28 -1.58 -2.10
CA ILE A 207 8.57 -0.87 -2.19
C ILE A 207 9.61 -1.75 -2.88
N ARG A 208 9.75 -3.03 -2.49
CA ARG A 208 10.65 -3.97 -3.18
C ARG A 208 10.25 -4.17 -4.64
N GLN A 209 8.95 -4.28 -4.91
CA GLN A 209 8.43 -4.63 -6.22
C GLN A 209 8.55 -3.51 -7.25
N TYR A 210 8.33 -2.26 -6.84
CA TYR A 210 8.19 -1.13 -7.77
C TYR A 210 9.27 -0.06 -7.62
N THR A 211 10.28 -0.26 -6.79
CA THR A 211 11.39 0.69 -6.62
C THR A 211 12.74 0.01 -6.54
N ASN A 212 13.80 0.80 -6.80
CA ASN A 212 15.18 0.45 -6.54
C ASN A 212 15.72 1.20 -5.31
N PRO A 213 16.83 0.78 -4.68
CA PRO A 213 17.49 1.55 -3.65
C PRO A 213 17.82 2.97 -4.11
N GLY A 214 17.51 3.96 -3.25
CA GLY A 214 17.69 5.38 -3.55
C GLY A 214 16.48 6.08 -4.14
N ASP A 215 15.48 5.35 -4.65
CA ASP A 215 14.24 5.92 -5.17
C ASP A 215 13.43 6.61 -4.06
N LEU A 216 12.64 7.61 -4.43
CA LEU A 216 11.77 8.34 -3.51
C LEU A 216 10.41 7.63 -3.38
N VAL A 217 10.05 7.30 -2.13
CA VAL A 217 8.74 6.79 -1.73
C VAL A 217 7.97 7.90 -1.02
N LEU A 218 6.70 8.06 -1.36
CA LEU A 218 5.79 9.04 -0.72
C LEU A 218 4.63 8.30 -0.05
N ASP A 219 4.23 8.79 1.13
CA ASP A 219 2.93 8.47 1.73
C ASP A 219 2.25 9.78 2.17
N PRO A 220 1.24 10.28 1.42
CA PRO A 220 0.59 11.55 1.72
C PRO A 220 -0.34 11.49 2.94
N PHE A 221 -0.53 10.31 3.57
CA PHE A 221 -1.35 10.10 4.77
C PHE A 221 -0.62 9.14 5.71
N CYS A 222 0.61 9.51 6.09
CA CYS A 222 1.58 8.55 6.62
C CYS A 222 1.29 8.07 8.05
N GLY A 223 0.41 8.74 8.79
CA GLY A 223 0.11 8.41 10.18
C GLY A 223 1.40 8.29 11.01
N VAL A 224 1.52 7.20 11.72
CA VAL A 224 2.72 6.87 12.52
C VAL A 224 3.93 6.39 11.71
N GLY A 225 3.88 6.46 10.37
CA GLY A 225 5.04 6.25 9.50
C GLY A 225 5.35 4.81 9.11
N THR A 226 4.34 3.94 8.97
CA THR A 226 4.55 2.52 8.59
C THR A 226 5.25 2.38 7.24
N THR A 227 4.84 3.14 6.24
CA THR A 227 5.47 3.18 4.91
C THR A 227 6.89 3.73 4.98
N GLY A 228 7.09 4.82 5.74
CA GLY A 228 8.40 5.46 5.90
C GLY A 228 9.43 4.54 6.56
N ARG A 229 9.01 3.81 7.61
CA ARG A 229 9.86 2.83 8.27
C ARG A 229 10.31 1.75 7.29
N ALA A 230 9.39 1.20 6.49
CA ALA A 230 9.69 0.21 5.48
C ALA A 230 10.63 0.76 4.39
N ALA A 231 10.39 1.99 3.92
CA ALA A 231 11.21 2.63 2.89
C ALA A 231 12.67 2.80 3.34
N VAL A 232 12.88 3.34 4.55
CA VAL A 232 14.23 3.57 5.10
C VAL A 232 14.97 2.26 5.33
N GLU A 233 14.33 1.25 5.91
CA GLU A 233 14.94 -0.07 6.13
C GLU A 233 15.33 -0.76 4.82
N LEU A 234 14.62 -0.46 3.73
CA LEU A 234 14.92 -0.95 2.39
C LEU A 234 15.87 -0.03 1.60
N GLY A 235 16.36 1.05 2.19
CA GLY A 235 17.31 1.98 1.57
C GLY A 235 16.71 2.89 0.51
N ARG A 236 15.43 3.23 0.65
CA ARG A 236 14.73 4.22 -0.16
C ARG A 236 14.68 5.55 0.56
N ARG A 237 14.60 6.65 -0.19
CA ARG A 237 14.25 7.97 0.35
C ARG A 237 12.76 8.00 0.68
N PHE A 238 12.36 8.82 1.63
CA PHE A 238 10.96 8.88 2.03
C PHE A 238 10.50 10.31 2.32
N ILE A 239 9.31 10.64 1.82
CA ILE A 239 8.54 11.81 2.25
C ILE A 239 7.20 11.31 2.77
N GLY A 240 6.76 11.78 3.93
CA GLY A 240 5.44 11.52 4.49
C GLY A 240 4.74 12.82 4.85
N PHE A 241 3.44 12.90 4.59
CA PHE A 241 2.59 13.98 5.07
C PHE A 241 1.63 13.45 6.13
N GLU A 242 1.44 14.21 7.20
CA GLU A 242 0.52 13.86 8.26
C GLU A 242 -0.11 15.14 8.84
N LEU A 243 -1.44 15.13 8.93
CA LEU A 243 -2.20 16.29 9.41
C LEU A 243 -2.10 16.43 10.95
N ASP A 244 -2.09 15.31 11.67
CA ASP A 244 -1.97 15.28 13.14
C ASP A 244 -0.50 15.43 13.53
N ALA A 245 -0.17 16.55 14.18
CA ALA A 245 1.20 16.84 14.59
C ALA A 245 1.78 15.83 15.58
N ALA A 246 0.94 15.19 16.40
CA ALA A 246 1.39 14.18 17.36
C ALA A 246 1.71 12.85 16.66
N GLU A 247 0.91 12.43 15.67
CA GLU A 247 1.21 11.26 14.85
C GLU A 247 2.45 11.51 13.98
N ALA A 248 2.59 12.71 13.40
CA ALA A 248 3.78 13.11 12.64
C ALA A 248 5.06 13.03 13.49
N GLU A 249 5.01 13.46 14.76
CA GLU A 249 6.17 13.38 15.67
C GLU A 249 6.48 11.92 16.03
N GLN A 250 5.47 11.09 16.28
CA GLN A 250 5.67 9.65 16.49
C GLN A 250 6.31 8.99 15.26
N ALA A 251 5.87 9.36 14.04
CA ALA A 251 6.46 8.87 12.80
C ALA A 251 7.94 9.25 12.69
N ARG A 252 8.31 10.50 13.00
CA ARG A 252 9.71 10.96 12.99
C ARG A 252 10.57 10.12 13.92
N GLN A 253 10.13 9.93 15.16
CA GLN A 253 10.86 9.16 16.17
C GLN A 253 11.00 7.70 15.78
N TRP A 254 9.91 7.09 15.32
CA TRP A 254 9.93 5.68 14.97
C TRP A 254 10.77 5.39 13.73
N ILE A 255 10.72 6.23 12.71
CA ILE A 255 11.53 6.08 11.51
C ILE A 255 13.01 6.34 11.83
N ALA A 256 13.32 7.35 12.65
CA ALA A 256 14.70 7.64 13.06
C ALA A 256 15.35 6.49 13.86
N ALA A 257 14.54 5.71 14.57
CA ALA A 257 14.98 4.50 15.30
C ALA A 257 15.12 3.26 14.37
N ALA A 258 15.01 3.43 13.05
CA ALA A 258 15.25 2.34 12.11
C ALA A 258 16.71 1.84 12.25
N PRO A 259 16.95 0.52 12.31
CA PRO A 259 18.31 0.02 12.26
C PRO A 259 18.97 0.50 10.96
N PRO A 260 20.28 0.81 11.01
CA PRO A 260 20.99 1.16 9.80
C PRO A 260 20.87 0.00 8.80
N ARG A 261 20.69 0.36 7.53
CA ARG A 261 20.62 -0.62 6.44
C ARG A 261 21.77 -1.62 6.56
N LEU A 262 21.45 -2.87 6.85
CA LEU A 262 22.36 -3.97 6.53
C LEU A 262 22.39 -4.04 5.01
N LEU A 263 23.50 -3.60 4.40
CA LEU A 263 23.82 -3.90 3.02
C LEU A 263 24.00 -5.42 2.94
N LEU A 264 22.89 -6.14 2.76
CA LEU A 264 22.99 -7.52 2.34
C LEU A 264 23.60 -7.47 0.94
N ALA A 265 24.86 -7.90 0.85
CA ALA A 265 25.54 -8.05 -0.39
C ALA A 265 24.67 -8.95 -1.29
N THR A 266 24.34 -8.45 -2.47
CA THR A 266 23.75 -9.18 -3.59
C THR A 266 22.37 -9.83 -3.33
N GLU A 267 21.28 -9.09 -3.63
CA GLU A 267 20.08 -9.71 -4.20
C GLU A 267 20.15 -9.68 -5.73
#